data_9e5cf9c827eec581da76cad80e42a4f9
#
_entry.id   9e5cf9c827eec581da76cad80e42a4f9
#
_cell.length_a   1.000
_cell.length_b   1.000
_cell.length_c   1.000
_cell.angle_alpha   90.00
_cell.angle_beta   90.00
_cell.angle_gamma   90.00
#
_symmetry.space_group_name_H-M   'P 1'
#
loop_
_entity.id
_entity.type
_entity.pdbx_description
1 polymer ?
#
loop_
_entity_poly.entity_id
_entity_poly.type
_entity_poly.pdbx_seq_one_letter_code
_entity_poly.pdbx_strand_id
1 'polypeptide(L)'
;MRTRLLSLSVRWVACLIALGCFAQSRVPSAPALDQLTPEQGLAFLAGFRTARLNSALCLRFEIVHKPRKGDSLPAVKGTLWAASHGSEQLLRGEIKDAQGKPALAFITVKSANGSRVWVSRRGAPAQELDNKTPLTPLAEGLILTPFDLQLPFTHWPATAYLTTEKRRRPVHTFDALNQIGHEPAKVNYAIDHVYGVLIQATSFDANGKKTRTLQVEEFSKVDEQWMLAACSLLDETTRDADLLRITEAALGGSFAPSTFEPATLAEAAEQPTTFKKL
;
A
#
# COMPACT_ATOMS: atom_id res chain seq x y z
N MET A 1 -31.12 -15.41 -34.15
CA MET A 1 -30.95 -14.57 -32.93
C MET A 1 -29.98 -15.27 -32.03
N ARG A 2 -28.73 -14.78 -31.93
CA ARG A 2 -27.69 -15.29 -31.02
C ARG A 2 -27.45 -14.23 -30.00
N THR A 3 -27.93 -14.46 -28.78
CA THR A 3 -27.70 -13.61 -27.59
C THR A 3 -26.26 -13.83 -27.10
N ARG A 4 -25.41 -12.83 -27.26
CA ARG A 4 -24.08 -12.82 -26.64
C ARG A 4 -24.22 -12.34 -25.17
N LEU A 5 -24.01 -13.25 -24.25
CA LEU A 5 -23.78 -12.95 -22.84
C LEU A 5 -22.40 -12.30 -22.72
N LEU A 6 -22.37 -10.98 -22.45
CA LEU A 6 -21.18 -10.26 -22.03
C LEU A 6 -20.99 -10.53 -20.55
N SER A 7 -20.01 -11.35 -20.23
CA SER A 7 -19.54 -11.53 -18.85
C SER A 7 -18.71 -10.29 -18.45
N LEU A 8 -19.29 -9.39 -17.66
CA LEU A 8 -18.54 -8.33 -17.00
C LEU A 8 -17.72 -8.95 -15.85
N SER A 9 -16.46 -9.23 -16.12
CA SER A 9 -15.51 -9.58 -15.05
C SER A 9 -15.00 -8.29 -14.38
N VAL A 10 -15.61 -7.91 -13.28
CA VAL A 10 -15.09 -6.86 -12.38
C VAL A 10 -13.87 -7.42 -11.65
N ARG A 11 -12.67 -6.96 -12.00
CA ARG A 11 -11.41 -7.35 -11.37
C ARG A 11 -10.94 -6.27 -10.40
N TRP A 12 -10.68 -6.63 -9.18
CA TRP A 12 -10.34 -5.80 -8.03
C TRP A 12 -8.83 -5.78 -7.76
N VAL A 13 -8.30 -4.64 -7.37
CA VAL A 13 -6.86 -4.47 -7.07
C VAL A 13 -6.66 -3.86 -5.70
N ALA A 14 -5.85 -4.50 -4.90
CA ALA A 14 -5.61 -4.11 -3.51
C ALA A 14 -4.13 -4.01 -3.16
N CYS A 15 -3.63 -2.80 -3.16
CA CYS A 15 -2.41 -2.37 -2.48
C CYS A 15 -2.45 -0.87 -2.26
N LEU A 16 -1.76 -0.32 -1.27
CA LEU A 16 -1.63 1.12 -1.08
C LEU A 16 -1.08 1.82 -2.34
N ILE A 17 -0.32 1.12 -3.13
CA ILE A 17 0.26 1.61 -4.39
C ILE A 17 -0.43 0.96 -5.59
N ALA A 18 -1.12 -0.16 -5.39
CA ALA A 18 -1.85 -0.86 -6.41
C ALA A 18 -3.35 -0.52 -6.33
N LEU A 19 -3.70 0.76 -6.40
CA LEU A 19 -5.07 1.23 -6.50
C LEU A 19 -5.47 1.30 -7.97
N GLY A 20 -5.96 0.17 -8.43
CA GLY A 20 -6.51 0.01 -9.77
C GLY A 20 -7.88 0.65 -9.93
N CYS A 21 -8.11 0.98 -11.08
CA CYS A 21 -9.18 1.55 -11.83
C CYS A 21 -10.60 1.10 -11.54
N PHE A 22 -11.46 2.06 -11.29
CA PHE A 22 -12.90 1.88 -11.45
C PHE A 22 -13.47 2.96 -12.39
N ALA A 23 -13.88 2.54 -13.58
CA ALA A 23 -14.78 3.33 -14.39
C ALA A 23 -16.22 3.08 -13.90
N GLN A 24 -16.77 3.98 -13.07
CA GLN A 24 -18.22 4.10 -12.94
C GLN A 24 -18.62 5.55 -12.76
N SER A 25 -19.26 6.07 -13.78
CA SER A 25 -19.98 7.33 -13.82
C SER A 25 -21.40 7.13 -13.29
N ARG A 26 -21.56 6.97 -11.99
CA ARG A 26 -22.78 7.26 -11.20
C ARG A 26 -22.41 7.09 -9.73
N VAL A 27 -22.64 8.13 -8.93
CA VAL A 27 -22.64 8.01 -7.47
C VAL A 27 -23.86 7.15 -7.11
N PRO A 28 -23.69 5.89 -6.70
CA PRO A 28 -24.83 5.11 -6.23
C PRO A 28 -25.37 5.78 -4.96
N SER A 29 -26.70 5.84 -4.81
CA SER A 29 -27.29 6.08 -3.49
C SER A 29 -26.64 5.11 -2.51
N ALA A 30 -26.22 5.60 -1.33
CA ALA A 30 -25.53 4.80 -0.34
C ALA A 30 -26.28 3.48 -0.14
N PRO A 31 -25.66 2.32 -0.45
CA PRO A 31 -26.33 1.04 -0.24
C PRO A 31 -26.65 0.87 1.24
N ALA A 32 -27.75 0.17 1.54
CA ALA A 32 -28.07 -0.25 2.89
C ALA A 32 -26.87 -0.96 3.51
N LEU A 33 -26.65 -0.75 4.81
CA LEU A 33 -25.51 -1.31 5.53
C LEU A 33 -25.82 -2.78 5.85
N ASP A 34 -25.62 -3.65 4.88
CA ASP A 34 -25.78 -5.08 5.09
C ASP A 34 -24.57 -5.61 5.86
N GLN A 35 -24.84 -6.11 7.07
CA GLN A 35 -23.85 -6.85 7.84
C GLN A 35 -23.57 -8.16 7.13
N LEU A 36 -22.29 -8.42 6.85
CA LEU A 36 -21.87 -9.71 6.34
C LEU A 36 -21.79 -10.74 7.47
N THR A 37 -22.01 -12.02 7.15
CA THR A 37 -21.58 -13.07 8.06
C THR A 37 -20.06 -13.14 8.12
N PRO A 38 -19.45 -13.75 9.15
CA PRO A 38 -17.99 -13.93 9.21
C PRO A 38 -17.42 -14.59 7.94
N GLU A 39 -18.10 -15.58 7.38
CA GLU A 39 -17.69 -16.29 6.17
C GLU A 39 -17.75 -15.38 4.94
N GLN A 40 -18.79 -14.56 4.80
CA GLN A 40 -18.93 -13.59 3.72
C GLN A 40 -17.85 -12.50 3.83
N GLY A 41 -17.55 -12.03 5.04
CA GLY A 41 -16.47 -11.08 5.31
C GLY A 41 -15.11 -11.63 4.92
N LEU A 42 -14.81 -12.90 5.26
CA LEU A 42 -13.57 -13.54 4.86
C LEU A 42 -13.52 -13.83 3.35
N ALA A 43 -14.63 -14.14 2.69
CA ALA A 43 -14.71 -14.26 1.24
C ALA A 43 -14.43 -12.92 0.54
N PHE A 44 -14.96 -11.81 1.08
CA PHE A 44 -14.64 -10.46 0.61
C PHE A 44 -13.14 -10.17 0.75
N LEU A 45 -12.54 -10.50 1.90
CA LEU A 45 -11.11 -10.34 2.13
C LEU A 45 -10.27 -11.20 1.18
N ALA A 46 -10.71 -12.42 0.85
CA ALA A 46 -10.03 -13.26 -0.13
C ALA A 46 -10.03 -12.61 -1.52
N GLY A 47 -11.13 -12.01 -1.94
CA GLY A 47 -11.21 -11.19 -3.16
C GLY A 47 -10.24 -10.01 -3.14
N PHE A 48 -10.17 -9.27 -2.02
CA PHE A 48 -9.22 -8.20 -1.82
C PHE A 48 -7.75 -8.69 -1.93
N ARG A 49 -7.42 -9.83 -1.32
CA ARG A 49 -6.06 -10.42 -1.36
C ARG A 49 -5.63 -10.88 -2.75
N THR A 50 -6.57 -11.31 -3.58
CA THR A 50 -6.30 -11.80 -4.93
C THR A 50 -6.37 -10.72 -6.00
N ALA A 51 -6.82 -9.54 -5.63
CA ALA A 51 -6.86 -8.39 -6.52
C ALA A 51 -5.44 -8.02 -7.02
N ARG A 52 -5.32 -7.72 -8.31
CA ARG A 52 -4.04 -7.46 -8.97
C ARG A 52 -4.05 -6.11 -9.65
N LEU A 53 -2.85 -5.57 -9.85
CA LEU A 53 -2.68 -4.44 -10.76
C LEU A 53 -3.12 -4.84 -12.17
N ASN A 54 -3.98 -4.01 -12.76
CA ASN A 54 -4.39 -4.20 -14.16
C ASN A 54 -3.26 -3.88 -15.13
N SER A 55 -2.35 -3.03 -14.72
CA SER A 55 -1.17 -2.62 -15.49
C SER A 55 -0.03 -2.25 -14.55
N ALA A 56 1.20 -2.37 -15.04
CA ALA A 56 2.34 -1.85 -14.31
C ALA A 56 2.25 -0.31 -14.20
N LEU A 57 2.77 0.24 -13.13
CA LEU A 57 2.74 1.68 -12.86
C LEU A 57 4.05 2.16 -12.24
N CYS A 58 4.37 3.43 -12.52
CA CYS A 58 5.48 4.14 -11.88
C CYS A 58 4.94 5.44 -11.30
N LEU A 59 5.23 5.68 -10.01
CA LEU A 59 4.72 6.82 -9.25
C LEU A 59 5.88 7.65 -8.73
N ARG A 60 5.80 8.96 -8.85
CA ARG A 60 6.65 9.89 -8.10
C ARG A 60 5.90 10.34 -6.87
N PHE A 61 6.58 10.38 -5.75
CA PHE A 61 5.98 10.76 -4.49
C PHE A 61 6.89 11.68 -3.68
N GLU A 62 6.28 12.32 -2.71
CA GLU A 62 6.98 13.03 -1.65
C GLU A 62 6.42 12.61 -0.29
N ILE A 63 7.28 12.61 0.73
CA ILE A 63 6.90 12.37 2.12
C ILE A 63 7.30 13.58 2.93
N VAL A 64 6.36 14.16 3.66
CA VAL A 64 6.59 15.26 4.59
C VAL A 64 6.42 14.73 6.01
N HIS A 65 7.48 14.82 6.81
CA HIS A 65 7.39 14.56 8.23
C HIS A 65 6.83 15.78 8.97
N LYS A 66 5.81 15.55 9.78
CA LYS A 66 5.15 16.54 10.61
C LYS A 66 5.33 16.15 12.07
N PRO A 67 6.34 16.69 12.78
CA PRO A 67 6.50 16.43 14.19
C PRO A 67 5.36 17.07 14.98
N ARG A 68 5.00 16.48 16.10
CA ARG A 68 4.00 17.08 17.01
C ARG A 68 4.38 18.51 17.46
N LYS A 69 5.68 18.77 17.58
CA LYS A 69 6.22 20.08 17.99
C LYS A 69 7.37 20.45 17.06
N GLY A 70 7.44 21.71 16.69
CA GLY A 70 8.45 22.23 15.76
C GLY A 70 7.97 22.27 14.32
N ASP A 71 8.89 22.57 13.41
CA ASP A 71 8.62 22.71 11.99
C ASP A 71 8.68 21.36 11.28
N SER A 72 7.95 21.23 10.20
CA SER A 72 8.03 20.07 9.31
C SER A 72 9.43 19.95 8.71
N LEU A 73 9.91 18.71 8.57
CA LEU A 73 11.16 18.45 7.87
C LEU A 73 11.00 18.69 6.36
N PRO A 74 12.11 18.98 5.64
CA PRO A 74 12.08 19.01 4.19
C PRO A 74 11.50 17.74 3.60
N ALA A 75 10.74 17.87 2.52
CA ALA A 75 10.11 16.73 1.88
C ALA A 75 11.15 15.76 1.32
N VAL A 76 11.00 14.49 1.64
CA VAL A 76 11.77 13.38 1.05
C VAL A 76 11.07 12.95 -0.23
N LYS A 77 11.80 12.87 -1.35
CA LYS A 77 11.25 12.50 -2.66
C LYS A 77 11.69 11.11 -3.07
N GLY A 78 10.82 10.43 -3.79
CA GLY A 78 11.12 9.09 -4.29
C GLY A 78 10.28 8.70 -5.50
N THR A 79 10.57 7.49 -5.98
CA THR A 79 9.86 6.85 -7.09
C THR A 79 9.48 5.43 -6.68
N LEU A 80 8.30 4.99 -7.06
CA LEU A 80 7.79 3.64 -6.85
C LEU A 80 7.45 3.02 -8.20
N TRP A 81 7.87 1.79 -8.41
CA TRP A 81 7.45 0.93 -9.52
C TRP A 81 6.63 -0.21 -8.94
N ALA A 82 5.51 -0.50 -9.56
CA ALA A 82 4.68 -1.63 -9.17
C ALA A 82 4.24 -2.42 -10.39
N ALA A 83 4.25 -3.74 -10.25
CA ALA A 83 3.83 -4.68 -11.28
C ALA A 83 3.25 -5.94 -10.64
N SER A 84 2.49 -6.70 -11.42
CA SER A 84 2.07 -8.06 -11.07
C SER A 84 2.76 -9.05 -12.00
N HIS A 85 3.35 -10.09 -11.43
CA HIS A 85 3.92 -11.20 -12.17
C HIS A 85 3.33 -12.53 -11.68
N GLY A 86 2.54 -13.17 -12.52
CA GLY A 86 1.78 -14.37 -12.09
C GLY A 86 0.91 -14.08 -10.87
N SER A 87 1.18 -14.73 -9.74
CA SER A 87 0.48 -14.51 -8.46
C SER A 87 1.17 -13.49 -7.55
N GLU A 88 2.30 -12.97 -7.93
CA GLU A 88 3.10 -12.06 -7.11
C GLU A 88 2.78 -10.60 -7.43
N GLN A 89 2.82 -9.79 -6.40
CA GLN A 89 2.80 -8.33 -6.49
C GLN A 89 4.20 -7.83 -6.18
N LEU A 90 4.78 -7.13 -7.14
CA LEU A 90 6.13 -6.62 -7.09
C LEU A 90 6.10 -5.12 -6.86
N LEU A 91 6.90 -4.64 -5.94
CA LEU A 91 7.07 -3.23 -5.66
C LEU A 91 8.56 -2.93 -5.52
N ARG A 92 9.05 -1.94 -6.25
CA ARG A 92 10.36 -1.32 -6.03
C ARG A 92 10.15 0.12 -5.59
N GLY A 93 10.88 0.56 -4.58
CA GLY A 93 10.91 1.95 -4.16
C GLY A 93 12.34 2.48 -4.14
N GLU A 94 12.51 3.72 -4.59
CA GLU A 94 13.76 4.46 -4.48
C GLU A 94 13.49 5.79 -3.82
N ILE A 95 14.24 6.11 -2.76
CA ILE A 95 14.17 7.36 -2.03
C ILE A 95 15.49 8.07 -2.18
N LYS A 96 15.42 9.35 -2.53
CA LYS A 96 16.58 10.21 -2.73
C LYS A 96 16.84 11.06 -1.50
N ASP A 97 18.11 11.30 -1.21
CA ASP A 97 18.51 12.29 -0.20
C ASP A 97 18.26 13.73 -0.70
N ALA A 98 18.56 14.70 0.14
CA ALA A 98 18.43 16.12 -0.19
C ALA A 98 19.30 16.56 -1.40
N GLN A 99 20.32 15.77 -1.72
CA GLN A 99 21.23 15.99 -2.86
C GLN A 99 20.76 15.24 -4.13
N GLY A 100 19.63 14.52 -4.04
CA GLY A 100 19.07 13.74 -5.14
C GLY A 100 19.74 12.39 -5.39
N LYS A 101 20.63 11.94 -4.50
CA LYS A 101 21.26 10.62 -4.58
C LYS A 101 20.36 9.54 -3.93
N PRO A 102 20.44 8.26 -4.37
CA PRO A 102 19.72 7.18 -3.74
C PRO A 102 20.16 7.00 -2.27
N ALA A 103 19.31 7.36 -1.34
CA ALA A 103 19.52 7.14 0.08
C ALA A 103 19.09 5.75 0.51
N LEU A 104 17.97 5.29 -0.06
CA LEU A 104 17.39 3.98 0.17
C LEU A 104 16.74 3.49 -1.12
N ALA A 105 16.97 2.21 -1.45
CA ALA A 105 16.15 1.48 -2.41
C ALA A 105 15.64 0.20 -1.75
N PHE A 106 14.42 -0.23 -2.10
CA PHE A 106 13.85 -1.46 -1.59
C PHE A 106 13.04 -2.18 -2.66
N ILE A 107 12.97 -3.49 -2.56
CA ILE A 107 12.06 -4.33 -3.33
C ILE A 107 11.21 -5.11 -2.35
N THR A 108 9.91 -5.19 -2.62
CA THR A 108 9.01 -6.09 -1.93
C THR A 108 8.37 -7.04 -2.92
N VAL A 109 8.33 -8.30 -2.55
CA VAL A 109 7.61 -9.34 -3.29
C VAL A 109 6.54 -9.89 -2.37
N LYS A 110 5.28 -9.68 -2.74
CA LYS A 110 4.12 -10.15 -1.99
C LYS A 110 3.45 -11.28 -2.75
N SER A 111 3.28 -12.42 -2.10
CA SER A 111 2.62 -13.61 -2.63
C SER A 111 1.60 -14.16 -1.64
N ALA A 112 0.89 -15.23 -2.02
CA ALA A 112 0.01 -15.96 -1.10
C ALA A 112 0.77 -16.55 0.10
N ASN A 113 2.08 -16.81 -0.04
CA ASN A 113 2.93 -17.41 0.99
C ASN A 113 3.59 -16.38 1.91
N GLY A 114 3.26 -15.09 1.76
CA GLY A 114 3.81 -14.00 2.55
C GLY A 114 4.53 -12.96 1.72
N SER A 115 5.29 -12.14 2.41
CA SER A 115 6.01 -11.01 1.85
C SER A 115 7.50 -11.11 2.14
N ARG A 116 8.32 -10.76 1.14
CA ARG A 116 9.78 -10.64 1.29
C ARG A 116 10.19 -9.22 0.96
N VAL A 117 11.18 -8.70 1.66
CA VAL A 117 11.70 -7.34 1.49
C VAL A 117 13.22 -7.37 1.37
N TRP A 118 13.75 -6.71 0.36
CA TRP A 118 15.18 -6.45 0.22
C TRP A 118 15.41 -4.94 0.27
N VAL A 119 16.51 -4.56 0.88
CA VAL A 119 16.87 -3.15 1.04
C VAL A 119 18.33 -2.93 0.64
N SER A 120 18.59 -1.88 -0.12
CA SER A 120 19.91 -1.32 -0.40
C SER A 120 19.97 0.08 0.18
N ARG A 121 21.04 0.40 0.92
CA ARG A 121 21.26 1.73 1.48
C ARG A 121 22.51 2.34 0.85
N ARG A 122 22.36 3.56 0.31
CA ARG A 122 23.46 4.33 -0.32
C ARG A 122 24.21 3.52 -1.37
N GLY A 123 23.51 2.72 -2.17
CA GLY A 123 24.11 1.89 -3.22
C GLY A 123 24.85 0.65 -2.73
N ALA A 124 24.73 0.29 -1.45
CA ALA A 124 25.27 -0.98 -0.95
C ALA A 124 24.53 -2.19 -1.55
N PRO A 125 25.13 -3.37 -1.57
CA PRO A 125 24.45 -4.60 -1.99
C PRO A 125 23.15 -4.82 -1.24
N ALA A 126 22.14 -5.35 -1.94
CA ALA A 126 20.84 -5.62 -1.36
C ALA A 126 20.93 -6.64 -0.23
N GLN A 127 20.23 -6.36 0.85
CA GLN A 127 20.10 -7.28 1.99
C GLN A 127 18.62 -7.63 2.16
N GLU A 128 18.30 -8.90 2.29
CA GLU A 128 16.96 -9.33 2.65
C GLU A 128 16.71 -9.00 4.11
N LEU A 129 15.59 -8.31 4.38
CA LEU A 129 15.18 -8.03 5.75
C LEU A 129 14.56 -9.30 6.33
N ASP A 130 15.11 -9.76 7.44
CA ASP A 130 14.45 -10.77 8.26
C ASP A 130 13.11 -10.20 8.77
N ASN A 131 12.08 -11.04 8.77
CA ASN A 131 10.78 -10.71 9.38
C ASN A 131 10.89 -10.35 10.87
N LYS A 132 12.04 -10.59 11.47
CA LYS A 132 12.37 -10.26 12.87
C LYS A 132 13.03 -8.89 13.04
N THR A 133 13.49 -8.27 11.98
CA THR A 133 14.17 -6.97 12.06
C THR A 133 13.15 -5.87 12.34
N PRO A 134 13.40 -4.97 13.31
CA PRO A 134 12.56 -3.80 13.52
C PRO A 134 12.37 -3.03 12.22
N LEU A 135 11.16 -2.57 12.00
CA LEU A 135 10.81 -1.83 10.80
C LEU A 135 11.68 -0.58 10.69
N THR A 136 12.59 -0.58 9.73
CA THR A 136 13.48 0.55 9.52
C THR A 136 12.77 1.63 8.72
N PRO A 137 12.77 2.89 9.16
CA PRO A 137 12.20 4.00 8.40
C PRO A 137 12.79 4.11 6.99
N LEU A 138 11.97 4.61 6.06
CA LEU A 138 12.37 4.83 4.65
C LEU A 138 13.51 5.83 4.51
N ALA A 139 13.56 6.84 5.39
CA ALA A 139 14.66 7.79 5.47
C ALA A 139 14.83 8.27 6.91
N GLU A 140 15.95 8.90 7.20
CA GLU A 140 16.20 9.54 8.49
C GLU A 140 15.12 10.59 8.78
N GLY A 141 14.60 10.57 10.01
CA GLY A 141 13.55 11.47 10.46
C GLY A 141 12.13 11.08 10.03
N LEU A 142 11.95 10.04 9.22
CA LEU A 142 10.62 9.51 8.90
C LEU A 142 10.22 8.41 9.90
N ILE A 143 8.90 8.18 9.99
CA ILE A 143 8.30 7.04 10.69
C ILE A 143 7.77 5.99 9.72
N LEU A 144 7.54 6.34 8.46
CA LEU A 144 7.06 5.44 7.42
C LEU A 144 8.12 4.41 7.06
N THR A 145 7.69 3.14 6.94
CA THR A 145 8.57 1.99 6.68
C THR A 145 8.11 1.22 5.43
N PRO A 146 8.92 0.31 4.87
CA PRO A 146 8.46 -0.59 3.80
C PRO A 146 7.25 -1.44 4.21
N PHE A 147 7.12 -1.80 5.49
CA PHE A 147 5.96 -2.52 6.03
C PHE A 147 4.64 -1.76 5.79
N ASP A 148 4.65 -0.44 6.01
CA ASP A 148 3.47 0.39 5.86
C ASP A 148 3.03 0.51 4.39
N LEU A 149 3.98 0.43 3.46
CA LEU A 149 3.69 0.43 2.02
C LEU A 149 3.27 -0.95 1.49
N GLN A 150 3.76 -2.01 2.11
CA GLN A 150 3.53 -3.39 1.69
C GLN A 150 2.23 -3.97 2.23
N LEU A 151 1.78 -3.51 3.41
CA LEU A 151 0.58 -3.98 4.11
C LEU A 151 0.55 -5.50 4.34
N PRO A 152 1.60 -6.12 4.89
CA PRO A 152 1.68 -7.58 5.00
C PRO A 152 0.60 -8.16 5.91
N PHE A 153 0.10 -7.40 6.88
CA PHE A 153 -0.99 -7.79 7.77
C PHE A 153 -2.26 -8.19 7.02
N THR A 154 -2.49 -7.65 5.82
CA THR A 154 -3.66 -8.03 5.01
C THR A 154 -3.62 -9.48 4.57
N HIS A 155 -2.47 -10.17 4.67
CA HIS A 155 -2.26 -11.58 4.31
C HIS A 155 -1.99 -12.48 5.52
N TRP A 156 -1.98 -11.95 6.74
CA TRP A 156 -1.79 -12.78 7.92
C TRP A 156 -2.89 -13.84 8.03
N PRO A 157 -2.54 -15.10 8.34
CA PRO A 157 -3.50 -16.20 8.36
C PRO A 157 -4.53 -16.04 9.46
N ALA A 158 -4.13 -15.54 10.64
CA ALA A 158 -5.01 -15.30 11.76
C ALA A 158 -5.76 -13.96 11.60
N THR A 159 -6.66 -13.91 10.63
CA THR A 159 -7.50 -12.74 10.37
C THR A 159 -8.96 -13.06 10.59
N ALA A 160 -9.66 -12.22 11.34
CA ALA A 160 -11.09 -12.30 11.60
C ALA A 160 -11.82 -11.10 11.01
N TYR A 161 -12.97 -11.32 10.39
CA TYR A 161 -13.93 -10.28 10.08
C TYR A 161 -14.62 -9.83 11.37
N LEU A 162 -14.78 -8.53 11.55
CA LEU A 162 -15.44 -7.96 12.74
C LEU A 162 -16.86 -7.50 12.42
N THR A 163 -16.99 -6.54 11.52
CA THR A 163 -18.28 -5.91 11.23
C THR A 163 -18.23 -5.07 9.96
N THR A 164 -19.41 -4.67 9.48
CA THR A 164 -19.58 -3.61 8.51
C THR A 164 -19.94 -2.31 9.25
N GLU A 165 -19.15 -1.28 9.06
CA GLU A 165 -19.38 0.04 9.68
C GLU A 165 -19.71 1.09 8.63
N LYS A 166 -20.50 2.08 9.02
CA LYS A 166 -20.67 3.30 8.24
C LYS A 166 -19.68 4.35 8.75
N ARG A 167 -18.63 4.57 7.99
CA ARG A 167 -17.79 5.77 8.13
C ARG A 167 -18.29 6.82 7.15
N ARG A 168 -17.45 7.47 6.34
CA ARG A 168 -17.96 8.27 5.19
C ARG A 168 -18.65 7.38 4.15
N ARG A 169 -18.21 6.11 4.06
CA ARG A 169 -18.74 5.03 3.23
C ARG A 169 -18.87 3.76 4.04
N PRO A 170 -19.63 2.76 3.57
CA PRO A 170 -19.61 1.43 4.16
C PRO A 170 -18.21 0.82 4.06
N VAL A 171 -17.68 0.32 5.16
CA VAL A 171 -16.39 -0.36 5.23
C VAL A 171 -16.54 -1.69 5.96
N HIS A 172 -15.77 -2.67 5.55
CA HIS A 172 -15.61 -3.92 6.27
C HIS A 172 -14.37 -3.86 7.13
N THR A 173 -14.50 -4.20 8.41
CA THR A 173 -13.39 -4.15 9.36
C THR A 173 -12.91 -5.54 9.73
N PHE A 174 -11.60 -5.65 9.90
CA PHE A 174 -10.89 -6.90 10.18
C PHE A 174 -9.88 -6.71 11.29
N ASP A 175 -9.67 -7.74 12.10
CA ASP A 175 -8.52 -7.88 12.98
C ASP A 175 -7.59 -8.95 12.42
N ALA A 176 -6.32 -8.60 12.22
CA ALA A 176 -5.26 -9.53 11.86
C ALA A 176 -4.27 -9.66 13.01
N LEU A 177 -3.99 -10.88 13.44
CA LEU A 177 -3.05 -11.18 14.52
C LEU A 177 -1.72 -11.63 13.95
N ASN A 178 -0.64 -11.07 14.47
CA ASN A 178 0.71 -11.49 14.13
C ASN A 178 1.08 -12.73 14.95
N GLN A 179 1.20 -13.87 14.28
CA GLN A 179 1.58 -15.12 14.91
C GLN A 179 3.09 -15.31 15.02
N ILE A 180 3.90 -14.44 14.44
CA ILE A 180 5.37 -14.56 14.40
C ILE A 180 6.01 -13.95 15.66
N GLY A 181 5.23 -13.24 16.50
CA GLY A 181 5.70 -12.73 17.79
C GLY A 181 6.48 -11.41 17.73
N HIS A 182 6.33 -10.63 16.65
CA HIS A 182 6.94 -9.31 16.48
C HIS A 182 5.88 -8.22 16.44
N GLU A 183 6.31 -6.98 16.65
CA GLU A 183 5.46 -5.81 16.48
C GLU A 183 5.16 -5.53 14.98
N PRO A 184 3.94 -5.13 14.67
CA PRO A 184 2.80 -5.04 15.59
C PRO A 184 2.21 -6.41 15.91
N ALA A 185 1.71 -6.60 17.13
CA ALA A 185 1.06 -7.85 17.55
C ALA A 185 -0.32 -8.05 16.88
N LYS A 186 -1.01 -6.95 16.62
CA LYS A 186 -2.32 -6.93 15.96
C LYS A 186 -2.45 -5.70 15.06
N VAL A 187 -3.17 -5.86 13.95
CA VAL A 187 -3.61 -4.74 13.10
C VAL A 187 -5.13 -4.83 12.91
N ASN A 188 -5.84 -3.77 13.30
CA ASN A 188 -7.22 -3.55 12.90
C ASN A 188 -7.24 -2.72 11.63
N TYR A 189 -7.96 -3.15 10.60
CA TYR A 189 -8.01 -2.43 9.34
C TYR A 189 -9.40 -2.43 8.71
N ALA A 190 -9.66 -1.42 7.90
CA ALA A 190 -10.91 -1.17 7.23
C ALA A 190 -10.73 -1.11 5.72
N ILE A 191 -11.57 -1.85 5.00
CA ILE A 191 -11.61 -1.89 3.54
C ILE A 191 -12.96 -1.33 3.08
N ASP A 192 -12.94 -0.38 2.12
CA ASP A 192 -14.15 0.15 1.49
C ASP A 192 -14.94 -0.97 0.80
N HIS A 193 -16.23 -1.04 1.08
CA HIS A 193 -17.11 -2.06 0.52
C HIS A 193 -17.25 -1.99 -1.00
N VAL A 194 -17.30 -0.78 -1.55
CA VAL A 194 -17.60 -0.55 -2.97
C VAL A 194 -16.33 -0.65 -3.82
N TYR A 195 -15.25 -0.02 -3.35
CA TYR A 195 -14.00 0.05 -4.13
C TYR A 195 -12.98 -1.03 -3.76
N GLY A 196 -13.19 -1.77 -2.66
CA GLY A 196 -12.25 -2.78 -2.22
C GLY A 196 -10.86 -2.22 -1.95
N VAL A 197 -10.77 -1.00 -1.40
CA VAL A 197 -9.50 -0.33 -1.11
C VAL A 197 -9.33 -0.18 0.39
N LEU A 198 -8.09 -0.29 0.88
CA LEU A 198 -7.77 -0.01 2.27
C LEU A 198 -8.05 1.47 2.56
N ILE A 199 -8.79 1.74 3.64
CA ILE A 199 -9.09 3.11 4.09
C ILE A 199 -8.26 3.47 5.32
N GLN A 200 -8.07 2.52 6.22
CA GLN A 200 -7.35 2.73 7.47
C GLN A 200 -6.76 1.43 7.97
N ALA A 201 -5.62 1.52 8.66
CA ALA A 201 -5.07 0.42 9.45
C ALA A 201 -4.49 0.97 10.75
N THR A 202 -4.84 0.35 11.88
CA THR A 202 -4.35 0.69 13.22
C THR A 202 -3.59 -0.48 13.79
N SER A 203 -2.33 -0.26 14.11
CA SER A 203 -1.44 -1.25 14.73
C SER A 203 -1.49 -1.17 16.25
N PHE A 204 -1.38 -2.32 16.89
CA PHE A 204 -1.38 -2.46 18.35
C PHE A 204 -0.19 -3.31 18.79
N ASP A 205 0.39 -2.96 19.92
CA ASP A 205 1.40 -3.77 20.61
C ASP A 205 0.79 -4.99 21.32
N ALA A 206 1.62 -5.82 21.93
CA ALA A 206 1.20 -7.01 22.67
C ALA A 206 0.31 -6.68 23.88
N ASN A 207 0.33 -5.47 24.39
CA ASN A 207 -0.50 -5.00 25.51
C ASN A 207 -1.83 -4.40 25.03
N GLY A 208 -2.09 -4.38 23.72
CA GLY A 208 -3.29 -3.80 23.12
C GLY A 208 -3.25 -2.26 23.04
N LYS A 209 -2.11 -1.62 23.27
CA LYS A 209 -1.94 -0.18 23.09
C LYS A 209 -1.76 0.12 21.61
N LYS A 210 -2.45 1.16 21.11
CA LYS A 210 -2.24 1.67 19.77
C LYS A 210 -0.83 2.21 19.61
N THR A 211 -0.15 1.79 18.55
CA THR A 211 1.20 2.24 18.22
C THR A 211 1.24 3.11 16.98
N ARG A 212 0.48 2.76 15.94
CA ARG A 212 0.50 3.47 14.65
C ARG A 212 -0.88 3.45 14.00
N THR A 213 -1.22 4.51 13.26
CA THR A 213 -2.43 4.59 12.45
C THR A 213 -2.09 5.07 11.04
N LEU A 214 -2.27 4.20 10.06
CA LEU A 214 -2.23 4.53 8.64
C LEU A 214 -3.63 4.94 8.20
N GLN A 215 -3.75 6.09 7.54
CA GLN A 215 -5.01 6.62 7.02
C GLN A 215 -4.85 7.00 5.56
N VAL A 216 -5.77 6.56 4.71
CA VAL A 216 -5.88 7.09 3.34
C VAL A 216 -6.60 8.43 3.40
N GLU A 217 -5.95 9.47 2.88
CA GLU A 217 -6.44 10.85 2.92
C GLU A 217 -7.15 11.24 1.63
N GLU A 218 -6.58 10.84 0.48
CA GLU A 218 -7.04 11.32 -0.81
C GLU A 218 -6.90 10.25 -1.91
N PHE A 219 -7.87 10.24 -2.80
CA PHE A 219 -7.81 9.52 -4.08
C PHE A 219 -7.90 10.51 -5.22
N SER A 220 -7.15 10.27 -6.29
CA SER A 220 -7.18 11.06 -7.51
C SER A 220 -7.39 10.17 -8.74
N LYS A 221 -7.80 10.79 -9.83
CA LYS A 221 -8.09 10.10 -11.08
C LYS A 221 -7.02 10.41 -12.11
N VAL A 222 -6.37 9.38 -12.63
CA VAL A 222 -5.37 9.46 -13.71
C VAL A 222 -5.81 8.49 -14.81
N ASP A 223 -5.94 8.97 -16.05
CA ASP A 223 -6.39 8.15 -17.20
C ASP A 223 -7.65 7.32 -16.92
N GLU A 224 -8.68 7.98 -16.38
CA GLU A 224 -9.93 7.34 -15.97
C GLU A 224 -9.79 6.31 -14.84
N GLN A 225 -8.60 6.20 -14.22
CA GLN A 225 -8.28 5.27 -13.15
C GLN A 225 -8.18 5.99 -11.79
N TRP A 226 -8.93 5.50 -10.80
CA TRP A 226 -8.80 5.99 -9.43
C TRP A 226 -7.59 5.35 -8.76
N MET A 227 -6.78 6.17 -8.12
CA MET A 227 -5.61 5.72 -7.39
C MET A 227 -5.41 6.51 -6.10
N LEU A 228 -4.59 5.99 -5.20
CA LEU A 228 -4.17 6.71 -4.01
C LEU A 228 -3.43 7.98 -4.42
N ALA A 229 -3.86 9.12 -3.89
CA ALA A 229 -3.16 10.38 -4.04
C ALA A 229 -2.40 10.77 -2.77
N ALA A 230 -2.97 10.50 -1.59
CA ALA A 230 -2.28 10.74 -0.33
C ALA A 230 -2.68 9.77 0.77
N CYS A 231 -1.72 9.43 1.63
CA CYS A 231 -1.96 8.74 2.90
C CYS A 231 -1.08 9.32 3.99
N SER A 232 -1.53 9.22 5.24
CA SER A 232 -0.78 9.62 6.42
C SER A 232 -0.51 8.42 7.32
N LEU A 233 0.63 8.44 7.98
CA LEU A 233 0.97 7.53 9.06
C LEU A 233 1.22 8.34 10.32
N LEU A 234 0.44 8.08 11.36
CA LEU A 234 0.56 8.70 12.67
C LEU A 234 1.22 7.72 13.63
N ASP A 235 2.29 8.12 14.30
CA ASP A 235 2.77 7.46 15.51
C ASP A 235 1.88 7.86 16.70
N GLU A 236 1.20 6.90 17.29
CA GLU A 236 0.26 7.17 18.38
C GLU A 236 0.94 7.49 19.72
N THR A 237 2.25 7.23 19.82
CA THR A 237 3.05 7.50 21.02
C THR A 237 3.65 8.89 20.99
N THR A 238 4.37 9.23 19.93
CA THR A 238 5.02 10.55 19.77
C THR A 238 4.04 11.60 19.24
N ARG A 239 3.01 11.18 18.53
CA ARG A 239 2.05 12.00 17.78
C ARG A 239 2.69 12.71 16.58
N ASP A 240 3.83 12.22 16.12
CA ASP A 240 4.43 12.64 14.87
C ASP A 240 3.70 11.94 13.70
N ALA A 241 3.72 12.56 12.55
CA ALA A 241 3.05 12.00 11.37
C ALA A 241 3.90 12.16 10.11
N ASP A 242 3.89 11.14 9.25
CA ASP A 242 4.35 11.24 7.88
C ASP A 242 3.15 11.36 6.94
N LEU A 243 3.20 12.32 6.02
CA LEU A 243 2.26 12.47 4.93
C LEU A 243 2.96 12.08 3.62
N LEU A 244 2.59 10.93 3.06
CA LEU A 244 2.99 10.54 1.71
C LEU A 244 1.98 11.08 0.72
N ARG A 245 2.47 11.75 -0.34
CA ARG A 245 1.67 12.27 -1.44
C ARG A 245 2.25 11.81 -2.77
N ILE A 246 1.43 11.24 -3.62
CA ILE A 246 1.77 10.95 -5.01
C ILE A 246 1.66 12.25 -5.80
N THR A 247 2.72 12.61 -6.49
CA THR A 247 2.78 13.87 -7.26
C THR A 247 2.58 13.64 -8.74
N GLU A 248 3.05 12.51 -9.24
CA GLU A 248 2.97 12.14 -10.66
C GLU A 248 2.81 10.63 -10.83
N ALA A 249 2.14 10.22 -11.89
CA ALA A 249 1.95 8.82 -12.23
C ALA A 249 2.18 8.55 -13.72
N ALA A 250 2.78 7.39 -14.03
CA ALA A 250 2.83 6.80 -15.36
C ALA A 250 2.17 5.41 -15.28
N LEU A 251 1.09 5.22 -16.03
CA LEU A 251 0.27 4.01 -16.04
C LEU A 251 0.45 3.25 -17.36
N GLY A 252 0.28 1.92 -17.32
CA GLY A 252 0.25 1.08 -18.53
C GLY A 252 1.62 0.75 -19.12
N GLY A 253 2.71 1.04 -18.39
CA GLY A 253 4.07 0.69 -18.81
C GLY A 253 4.37 -0.81 -18.69
N SER A 254 5.48 -1.21 -19.27
CA SER A 254 6.14 -2.48 -18.98
C SER A 254 7.53 -2.18 -18.43
N PHE A 255 7.95 -2.93 -17.42
CA PHE A 255 9.29 -2.82 -16.85
C PHE A 255 10.08 -4.08 -17.15
N ALA A 256 11.37 -3.93 -17.35
CA ALA A 256 12.26 -5.09 -17.45
C ALA A 256 12.14 -5.94 -16.18
N PRO A 257 12.16 -7.28 -16.27
CA PRO A 257 12.13 -8.16 -15.09
C PRO A 257 13.19 -7.78 -14.05
N SER A 258 14.37 -7.37 -14.51
CA SER A 258 15.49 -6.91 -13.67
C SER A 258 15.12 -5.71 -12.78
N THR A 259 14.10 -4.92 -13.13
CA THR A 259 13.62 -3.82 -12.27
C THR A 259 13.26 -4.31 -10.86
N PHE A 260 12.80 -5.55 -10.73
CA PHE A 260 12.35 -6.13 -9.45
C PHE A 260 13.30 -7.22 -8.92
N GLU A 261 14.53 -7.26 -9.42
CA GLU A 261 15.54 -8.21 -8.94
C GLU A 261 16.39 -7.58 -7.83
N PRO A 262 16.60 -8.25 -6.68
CA PRO A 262 17.43 -7.71 -5.60
C PRO A 262 18.85 -7.35 -6.04
N ALA A 263 19.41 -8.09 -7.01
CA ALA A 263 20.77 -7.85 -7.50
C ALA A 263 20.96 -6.46 -8.14
N THR A 264 19.89 -5.87 -8.70
CA THR A 264 19.92 -4.55 -9.34
C THR A 264 19.56 -3.40 -8.40
N LEU A 265 19.28 -3.70 -7.12
CA LEU A 265 18.75 -2.71 -6.19
C LEU A 265 19.75 -1.59 -5.83
N ALA A 266 21.05 -1.84 -6.01
CA ALA A 266 22.08 -0.82 -5.83
C ALA A 266 22.12 0.22 -6.97
N GLU A 267 21.48 -0.06 -8.09
CA GLU A 267 21.41 0.77 -9.27
C GLU A 267 20.05 1.47 -9.36
N ALA A 268 20.03 2.65 -9.98
CA ALA A 268 18.78 3.36 -10.25
C ALA A 268 17.97 2.62 -11.33
N ALA A 269 16.67 2.40 -11.08
CA ALA A 269 15.80 1.81 -12.08
C ALA A 269 15.45 2.81 -13.19
N GLU A 270 15.23 2.27 -14.38
CA GLU A 270 14.75 3.05 -15.52
C GLU A 270 13.35 3.60 -15.21
N GLN A 271 13.15 4.89 -15.52
CA GLN A 271 11.87 5.56 -15.33
C GLN A 271 11.15 5.74 -16.67
N PRO A 272 9.81 5.70 -16.69
CA PRO A 272 9.04 6.14 -17.84
C PRO A 272 9.38 7.57 -18.24
N THR A 273 9.31 7.85 -19.53
CA THR A 273 9.59 9.19 -20.08
C THR A 273 8.41 10.16 -19.87
N THR A 274 7.21 9.65 -19.69
CA THR A 274 6.00 10.46 -19.59
C THR A 274 5.28 10.19 -18.27
N PHE A 275 5.05 11.24 -17.50
CA PHE A 275 4.25 11.23 -16.27
C PHE A 275 3.10 12.22 -16.38
N LYS A 276 2.00 11.91 -15.69
CA LYS A 276 0.86 12.80 -15.51
C LYS A 276 0.82 13.28 -14.05
N LYS A 277 0.53 14.55 -13.83
CA LYS A 277 0.37 15.11 -12.48
C LYS A 277 -0.93 14.61 -11.84
N LEU A 278 -0.89 14.41 -10.53
CA LEU A 278 -2.05 14.13 -9.68
C LEU A 278 -2.59 15.41 -9.05
#